data_152732cd62b10a7cc25d7ed8f7dfc860
#
_entry.id   152732cd62b10a7cc25d7ed8f7dfc860
#
_cell.length_a   1.000
_cell.length_b   1.000
_cell.length_c   1.000
_cell.angle_alpha   90.00
_cell.angle_beta   90.00
_cell.angle_gamma   90.00
#
_symmetry.space_group_name_H-M   'P 1'
#
loop_
_entity.id
_entity.type
_entity.pdbx_description
1 polymer ?
#
loop_
_entity_poly.entity_id
_entity_poly.type
_entity_poly.pdbx_seq_one_letter_code
_entity_poly.pdbx_strand_id
1 'polypeptide(L)'
;MAVIVDVFPARQDNFGYLIHDAATGRTAALDAPDAAAIRTALQMRGWQLSDIFITHHHLDHVEGIGELKAAFGSRVVGPRAEADKIEGLDELVGDGDRIMLGETAFDIIETPGHTLGHVVYHDAENKHLFSADALFSLGVGRMFEGTPGPMWAGLERLRALPDETLVYCGHEYTEGNARFALSVDPENPALQARVAEVKALRLAGKATIPFVLGEDKRANPFLRADAPELARHFGMDGKEPSEVFAAIRKGKDNF
;
A
#
# COMPACT_ATOMS: atom_id res chain seq x y z
N MET A 1 -11.87 -2.87 -19.72
CA MET A 1 -11.42 -1.54 -20.24
C MET A 1 -10.46 -0.94 -19.23
N ALA A 2 -9.53 -0.06 -19.65
CA ALA A 2 -8.46 0.39 -18.75
C ALA A 2 -9.00 1.27 -17.62
N VAL A 3 -8.66 0.91 -16.39
CA VAL A 3 -8.77 1.77 -15.22
C VAL A 3 -7.70 2.87 -15.32
N ILE A 4 -8.07 4.10 -15.00
CA ILE A 4 -7.13 5.23 -14.93
C ILE A 4 -6.85 5.49 -13.45
N VAL A 5 -5.57 5.44 -13.07
CA VAL A 5 -5.14 5.80 -11.71
C VAL A 5 -4.49 7.18 -11.76
N ASP A 6 -5.04 8.14 -11.03
CA ASP A 6 -4.47 9.45 -10.80
C ASP A 6 -3.80 9.49 -9.44
N VAL A 7 -2.54 9.93 -9.38
CA VAL A 7 -1.73 9.98 -8.17
C VAL A 7 -1.38 11.43 -7.87
N PHE A 8 -1.62 11.87 -6.66
CA PHE A 8 -1.32 13.25 -6.24
C PHE A 8 -0.81 13.27 -4.79
N PRO A 9 -0.03 14.29 -4.42
CA PRO A 9 0.39 14.44 -3.03
C PRO A 9 -0.79 14.84 -2.15
N ALA A 10 -0.83 14.29 -0.94
CA ALA A 10 -1.77 14.66 0.10
C ALA A 10 -1.02 14.79 1.42
N ARG A 11 -1.51 15.68 2.33
CA ARG A 11 -0.85 15.96 3.61
C ARG A 11 0.66 16.26 3.46
N GLN A 12 1.50 15.69 4.32
CA GLN A 12 2.96 15.91 4.31
C GLN A 12 3.68 14.93 3.39
N ASP A 13 3.32 13.66 3.44
CA ASP A 13 3.99 12.56 2.73
C ASP A 13 3.02 11.45 2.24
N ASN A 14 1.71 11.60 2.47
CA ASN A 14 0.71 10.68 1.94
C ASN A 14 0.58 10.85 0.41
N PHE A 15 0.30 9.75 -0.24
CA PHE A 15 -0.25 9.75 -1.59
C PHE A 15 -1.77 9.71 -1.55
N GLY A 16 -2.42 10.55 -2.36
CA GLY A 16 -3.83 10.42 -2.68
C GLY A 16 -4.00 9.74 -4.03
N TYR A 17 -5.07 8.98 -4.17
CA TYR A 17 -5.39 8.25 -5.39
C TYR A 17 -6.83 8.46 -5.81
N LEU A 18 -7.03 8.69 -7.10
CA LEU A 18 -8.33 8.51 -7.75
C LEU A 18 -8.23 7.35 -8.73
N ILE A 19 -9.16 6.42 -8.61
CA ILE A 19 -9.29 5.24 -9.46
C ILE A 19 -10.55 5.45 -10.29
N HIS A 20 -10.41 5.60 -11.61
CA HIS A 20 -11.51 5.90 -12.51
C HIS A 20 -11.79 4.74 -13.46
N ASP A 21 -12.98 4.21 -13.40
CA ASP A 21 -13.51 3.26 -14.38
C ASP A 21 -14.07 4.06 -15.58
N ALA A 22 -13.30 4.11 -16.66
CA ALA A 22 -13.67 4.85 -17.86
C ALA A 22 -14.90 4.28 -18.59
N ALA A 23 -15.28 3.02 -18.33
CA ALA A 23 -16.44 2.40 -18.93
C ALA A 23 -17.75 2.96 -18.37
N THR A 24 -17.79 3.20 -17.07
CA THR A 24 -19.00 3.63 -16.37
C THR A 24 -18.95 5.06 -15.86
N GLY A 25 -17.77 5.68 -15.89
CA GLY A 25 -17.52 7.01 -15.33
C GLY A 25 -17.47 7.04 -13.79
N ARG A 26 -17.49 5.88 -13.11
CA ARG A 26 -17.37 5.83 -11.66
C ARG A 26 -15.94 6.10 -11.21
N THR A 27 -15.80 6.81 -10.09
CA THR A 27 -14.49 7.15 -9.53
C THR A 27 -14.47 6.83 -8.05
N ALA A 28 -13.45 6.09 -7.61
CA ALA A 28 -13.17 5.88 -6.20
C ALA A 28 -11.96 6.71 -5.77
N ALA A 29 -11.99 7.24 -4.54
CA ALA A 29 -10.78 7.58 -3.83
C ALA A 29 -10.29 6.36 -3.07
N LEU A 30 -8.98 6.07 -3.11
CA LEU A 30 -8.37 5.12 -2.19
C LEU A 30 -7.90 5.89 -0.97
N ASP A 31 -8.44 5.53 0.16
CA ASP A 31 -8.38 6.30 1.41
C ASP A 31 -8.88 7.75 1.26
N ALA A 32 -8.95 8.45 2.36
CA ALA A 32 -9.40 9.84 2.41
C ALA A 32 -8.44 10.69 3.25
N PRO A 33 -7.14 10.78 2.87
CA PRO A 33 -6.13 11.45 3.67
C PRO A 33 -6.37 12.96 3.82
N ASP A 34 -6.93 13.58 2.78
CA ASP A 34 -7.16 15.04 2.69
C ASP A 34 -8.29 15.32 1.71
N ALA A 35 -9.44 15.73 2.22
CA ALA A 35 -10.63 16.00 1.41
C ALA A 35 -10.39 17.13 0.40
N ALA A 36 -9.62 18.16 0.74
CA ALA A 36 -9.33 19.28 -0.15
C ALA A 36 -8.43 18.87 -1.32
N ALA A 37 -7.41 18.05 -1.05
CA ALA A 37 -6.54 17.51 -2.10
C ALA A 37 -7.33 16.60 -3.06
N ILE A 38 -8.18 15.70 -2.54
CA ILE A 38 -9.04 14.83 -3.35
C ILE A 38 -10.01 15.66 -4.22
N ARG A 39 -10.67 16.66 -3.66
CA ARG A 39 -11.57 17.55 -4.42
C ARG A 39 -10.85 18.31 -5.53
N THR A 40 -9.63 18.76 -5.26
CA THR A 40 -8.79 19.42 -6.25
C THR A 40 -8.45 18.48 -7.41
N ALA A 41 -8.04 17.25 -7.10
CA ALA A 41 -7.73 16.23 -8.11
C ALA A 41 -8.98 15.89 -8.96
N LEU A 42 -10.13 15.68 -8.34
CA LEU A 42 -11.41 15.45 -9.02
C LEU A 42 -11.75 16.60 -9.99
N GLN A 43 -11.60 17.86 -9.53
CA GLN A 43 -11.85 19.03 -10.34
C GLN A 43 -10.90 19.11 -11.56
N MET A 44 -9.62 18.85 -11.36
CA MET A 44 -8.62 18.84 -12.43
C MET A 44 -8.90 17.78 -13.50
N ARG A 45 -9.47 16.64 -13.11
CA ARG A 45 -9.84 15.54 -14.01
C ARG A 45 -11.25 15.69 -14.60
N GLY A 46 -12.09 16.53 -14.02
CA GLY A 46 -13.51 16.62 -14.39
C GLY A 46 -14.31 15.39 -13.95
N TRP A 47 -13.86 14.68 -12.90
CA TRP A 47 -14.50 13.47 -12.39
C TRP A 47 -15.40 13.76 -11.19
N GLN A 48 -16.36 12.85 -10.94
CA GLN A 48 -17.25 12.88 -9.78
C GLN A 48 -16.95 11.68 -8.88
N LEU A 49 -16.79 11.93 -7.58
CA LEU A 49 -16.52 10.87 -6.61
C LEU A 49 -17.79 10.04 -6.37
N SER A 50 -17.72 8.75 -6.65
CA SER A 50 -18.82 7.80 -6.41
C SER A 50 -18.56 6.87 -5.24
N ASP A 51 -17.29 6.61 -4.92
CA ASP A 51 -16.87 5.63 -3.92
C ASP A 51 -15.64 6.14 -3.15
N ILE A 52 -15.47 5.64 -1.92
CA ILE A 52 -14.26 5.78 -1.11
C ILE A 52 -13.92 4.38 -0.60
N PHE A 53 -12.72 3.89 -0.90
CA PHE A 53 -12.21 2.60 -0.47
C PHE A 53 -11.19 2.81 0.64
N ILE A 54 -11.49 2.38 1.84
CA ILE A 54 -10.67 2.57 3.04
C ILE A 54 -9.88 1.31 3.33
N THR A 55 -8.58 1.48 3.60
CA THR A 55 -7.66 0.38 3.87
C THR A 55 -7.55 0.05 5.35
N HIS A 56 -7.51 1.06 6.21
CA HIS A 56 -7.41 0.92 7.66
C HIS A 56 -7.81 2.22 8.40
N HIS A 57 -7.84 2.19 9.75
CA HIS A 57 -8.45 3.24 10.56
C HIS A 57 -7.53 4.42 10.93
N HIS A 58 -6.26 4.47 10.55
CA HIS A 58 -5.42 5.59 10.93
C HIS A 58 -5.95 6.91 10.38
N LEU A 59 -5.83 7.97 11.18
CA LEU A 59 -6.46 9.26 10.91
C LEU A 59 -6.10 9.84 9.54
N ASP A 60 -4.85 9.67 9.13
CA ASP A 60 -4.35 10.13 7.84
C ASP A 60 -4.80 9.27 6.64
N HIS A 61 -5.69 8.30 6.86
CA HIS A 61 -6.39 7.52 5.84
C HIS A 61 -7.91 7.71 5.88
N VAL A 62 -8.47 8.27 6.97
CA VAL A 62 -9.92 8.35 7.17
C VAL A 62 -10.46 9.76 7.40
N GLU A 63 -9.61 10.74 7.70
CA GLU A 63 -10.02 12.09 8.16
C GLU A 63 -10.98 12.78 7.19
N GLY A 64 -10.81 12.59 5.88
CA GLY A 64 -11.62 13.21 4.84
C GLY A 64 -12.97 12.56 4.56
N ILE A 65 -13.29 11.38 5.16
CA ILE A 65 -14.49 10.61 4.83
C ILE A 65 -15.76 11.47 4.99
N GLY A 66 -15.92 12.10 6.16
CA GLY A 66 -17.15 12.87 6.48
C GLY A 66 -17.41 14.00 5.49
N GLU A 67 -16.36 14.78 5.16
CA GLU A 67 -16.48 15.91 4.23
C GLU A 67 -16.78 15.42 2.80
N LEU A 68 -16.06 14.40 2.33
CA LEU A 68 -16.25 13.86 0.99
C LEU A 68 -17.62 13.21 0.82
N LYS A 69 -18.06 12.43 1.81
CA LYS A 69 -19.39 11.80 1.81
C LYS A 69 -20.50 12.86 1.79
N ALA A 70 -20.37 13.92 2.58
CA ALA A 70 -21.34 15.01 2.59
C ALA A 70 -21.38 15.77 1.25
N ALA A 71 -20.22 15.95 0.59
CA ALA A 71 -20.12 16.71 -0.65
C ALA A 71 -20.62 15.92 -1.88
N PHE A 72 -20.38 14.61 -1.92
CA PHE A 72 -20.59 13.78 -3.14
C PHE A 72 -21.64 12.69 -2.96
N GLY A 73 -22.04 12.34 -1.73
CA GLY A 73 -22.92 11.20 -1.46
C GLY A 73 -22.24 9.86 -1.76
N SER A 74 -20.91 9.81 -1.68
CA SER A 74 -20.11 8.64 -2.05
C SER A 74 -20.38 7.45 -1.13
N ARG A 75 -20.40 6.24 -1.71
CA ARG A 75 -20.39 4.98 -0.95
C ARG A 75 -19.02 4.80 -0.31
N VAL A 76 -18.97 4.51 0.97
CA VAL A 76 -17.73 4.25 1.72
C VAL A 76 -17.62 2.76 2.03
N VAL A 77 -16.58 2.13 1.51
CA VAL A 77 -16.26 0.71 1.70
C VAL A 77 -15.02 0.61 2.57
N GLY A 78 -15.02 -0.26 3.58
CA GLY A 78 -13.84 -0.42 4.43
C GLY A 78 -13.82 -1.72 5.23
N PRO A 79 -12.71 -1.98 5.96
CA PRO A 79 -12.47 -3.24 6.62
C PRO A 79 -13.48 -3.52 7.74
N ARG A 80 -14.12 -4.69 7.66
CA ARG A 80 -15.07 -5.18 8.69
C ARG A 80 -14.42 -5.25 10.07
N ALA A 81 -13.16 -5.66 10.13
CA ALA A 81 -12.43 -5.81 11.37
C ALA A 81 -12.10 -4.46 12.08
N GLU A 82 -12.30 -3.32 11.41
CA GLU A 82 -12.05 -1.99 11.96
C GLU A 82 -13.30 -1.10 11.94
N ALA A 83 -14.47 -1.68 11.70
CA ALA A 83 -15.71 -0.93 11.53
C ALA A 83 -16.10 -0.07 12.75
N ASP A 84 -15.72 -0.44 13.94
CA ASP A 84 -15.93 0.30 15.19
C ASP A 84 -14.96 1.47 15.36
N LYS A 85 -13.90 1.53 14.55
CA LYS A 85 -12.88 2.60 14.57
C LYS A 85 -13.03 3.58 13.40
N ILE A 86 -13.86 3.27 12.39
CA ILE A 86 -14.02 4.08 11.17
C ILE A 86 -15.47 4.52 11.04
N GLU A 87 -15.69 5.83 11.19
CA GLU A 87 -17.04 6.40 11.03
C GLU A 87 -17.42 6.52 9.55
N GLY A 88 -18.70 6.30 9.26
CA GLY A 88 -19.29 6.57 7.94
C GLY A 88 -19.18 5.44 6.91
N LEU A 89 -18.75 4.25 7.30
CA LEU A 89 -18.76 3.08 6.41
C LEU A 89 -20.19 2.69 6.02
N ASP A 90 -20.40 2.41 4.73
CA ASP A 90 -21.66 1.89 4.16
C ASP A 90 -21.58 0.40 3.86
N GLU A 91 -20.39 -0.09 3.49
CA GLU A 91 -20.15 -1.49 3.13
C GLU A 91 -18.89 -2.01 3.83
N LEU A 92 -18.98 -3.21 4.39
CA LEU A 92 -17.93 -3.85 5.16
C LEU A 92 -17.33 -5.01 4.38
N VAL A 93 -15.99 -5.01 4.23
CA VAL A 93 -15.26 -6.04 3.50
C VAL A 93 -14.24 -6.74 4.38
N GLY A 94 -13.89 -7.96 4.00
CA GLY A 94 -12.86 -8.78 4.63
C GLY A 94 -12.16 -9.66 3.61
N ASP A 95 -11.32 -10.56 4.09
CA ASP A 95 -10.51 -11.42 3.24
C ASP A 95 -11.32 -12.24 2.25
N GLY A 96 -10.94 -12.22 0.97
CA GLY A 96 -11.62 -12.95 -0.11
C GLY A 96 -12.91 -12.31 -0.63
N ASP A 97 -13.38 -11.22 -0.01
CA ASP A 97 -14.50 -10.45 -0.57
C ASP A 97 -14.06 -9.79 -1.90
N ARG A 98 -15.06 -9.46 -2.72
CA ARG A 98 -14.89 -8.74 -3.98
C ARG A 98 -15.85 -7.57 -4.05
N ILE A 99 -15.36 -6.40 -4.41
CA ILE A 99 -16.18 -5.22 -4.66
C ILE A 99 -16.06 -4.75 -6.10
N MET A 100 -17.03 -3.95 -6.54
CA MET A 100 -17.04 -3.37 -7.89
C MET A 100 -16.98 -1.85 -7.82
N LEU A 101 -16.12 -1.28 -8.69
CA LEU A 101 -16.18 0.11 -9.11
C LEU A 101 -16.62 0.13 -10.58
N GLY A 102 -17.88 0.36 -10.84
CA GLY A 102 -18.42 0.20 -12.19
C GLY A 102 -18.27 -1.24 -12.69
N GLU A 103 -17.49 -1.45 -13.74
CA GLU A 103 -17.18 -2.78 -14.30
C GLU A 103 -15.86 -3.35 -13.76
N THR A 104 -15.07 -2.56 -13.02
CA THR A 104 -13.78 -2.98 -12.46
C THR A 104 -13.97 -3.71 -11.13
N ALA A 105 -13.41 -4.92 -11.03
CA ALA A 105 -13.45 -5.74 -9.83
C ALA A 105 -12.18 -5.57 -8.99
N PHE A 106 -12.35 -5.48 -7.67
CA PHE A 106 -11.26 -5.46 -6.70
C PHE A 106 -11.41 -6.62 -5.73
N ASP A 107 -10.41 -7.49 -5.68
CA ASP A 107 -10.29 -8.55 -4.67
C ASP A 107 -9.70 -7.97 -3.39
N ILE A 108 -10.30 -8.31 -2.25
CA ILE A 108 -9.85 -7.85 -0.93
C ILE A 108 -8.91 -8.89 -0.32
N ILE A 109 -7.74 -8.43 0.13
CA ILE A 109 -6.77 -9.28 0.82
C ILE A 109 -6.49 -8.64 2.19
N GLU A 110 -6.75 -9.37 3.28
CA GLU A 110 -6.34 -8.92 4.61
C GLU A 110 -4.83 -9.03 4.79
N THR A 111 -4.24 -7.98 5.33
CA THR A 111 -2.80 -7.85 5.58
C THR A 111 -2.57 -7.35 7.01
N PRO A 112 -2.90 -8.18 8.03
CA PRO A 112 -2.79 -7.78 9.42
C PRO A 112 -1.34 -7.55 9.81
N GLY A 113 -1.06 -6.46 10.54
CA GLY A 113 0.31 -6.13 10.97
C GLY A 113 0.46 -4.67 11.33
N HIS A 114 0.32 -3.78 10.36
CA HIS A 114 0.28 -2.34 10.58
C HIS A 114 -0.89 -1.97 11.50
N THR A 115 -2.10 -2.34 11.10
CA THR A 115 -3.26 -2.51 11.99
C THR A 115 -3.75 -3.95 11.90
N LEU A 116 -4.62 -4.38 12.82
CA LEU A 116 -5.12 -5.77 12.81
C LEU A 116 -6.10 -6.05 11.67
N GLY A 117 -6.85 -5.06 11.25
CA GLY A 117 -7.87 -5.21 10.21
C GLY A 117 -7.48 -4.60 8.86
N HIS A 118 -6.19 -4.27 8.66
CA HIS A 118 -5.73 -3.67 7.40
C HIS A 118 -6.07 -4.55 6.19
N VAL A 119 -6.64 -3.93 5.14
CA VAL A 119 -6.94 -4.58 3.86
C VAL A 119 -6.23 -3.87 2.71
N VAL A 120 -5.94 -4.63 1.65
CA VAL A 120 -5.47 -4.09 0.38
C VAL A 120 -6.49 -4.41 -0.72
N TYR A 121 -6.51 -3.60 -1.77
CA TYR A 121 -7.40 -3.73 -2.91
C TYR A 121 -6.58 -4.16 -4.14
N HIS A 122 -6.92 -5.32 -4.71
CA HIS A 122 -6.20 -5.89 -5.85
C HIS A 122 -7.11 -5.93 -7.09
N ASP A 123 -6.78 -5.14 -8.09
CA ASP A 123 -7.36 -5.20 -9.43
C ASP A 123 -6.51 -6.16 -10.27
N ALA A 124 -6.94 -7.42 -10.34
CA ALA A 124 -6.21 -8.47 -11.01
C ALA A 124 -6.17 -8.29 -12.53
N GLU A 125 -7.22 -7.71 -13.14
CA GLU A 125 -7.31 -7.50 -14.58
C GLU A 125 -6.32 -6.46 -15.08
N ASN A 126 -6.22 -5.32 -14.39
CA ASN A 126 -5.28 -4.25 -14.75
C ASN A 126 -3.93 -4.36 -14.03
N LYS A 127 -3.76 -5.39 -13.17
CA LYS A 127 -2.53 -5.66 -12.40
C LYS A 127 -2.15 -4.50 -11.46
N HIS A 128 -3.12 -3.97 -10.75
CA HIS A 128 -2.92 -2.92 -9.76
C HIS A 128 -3.12 -3.46 -8.35
N LEU A 129 -2.19 -3.15 -7.46
CA LEU A 129 -2.30 -3.43 -6.02
C LEU A 129 -2.23 -2.11 -5.25
N PHE A 130 -3.30 -1.76 -4.59
CA PHE A 130 -3.36 -0.63 -3.68
C PHE A 130 -3.07 -1.14 -2.27
N SER A 131 -1.81 -1.03 -1.88
CA SER A 131 -1.27 -1.66 -0.66
C SER A 131 -1.29 -0.76 0.57
N ALA A 132 -1.54 0.54 0.41
CA ALA A 132 -1.46 1.53 1.49
C ALA A 132 -0.25 1.26 2.42
N ASP A 133 -0.48 1.03 3.71
CA ASP A 133 0.57 0.87 4.70
C ASP A 133 0.99 -0.59 4.98
N ALA A 134 0.47 -1.55 4.19
CA ALA A 134 0.95 -2.92 4.27
C ALA A 134 2.31 -3.10 3.59
N LEU A 135 2.49 -2.54 2.38
CA LEU A 135 3.69 -2.73 1.56
C LEU A 135 4.12 -1.42 0.89
N PHE A 136 5.35 -1.00 1.13
CA PHE A 136 6.03 0.13 0.49
C PHE A 136 7.16 -0.35 -0.41
N SER A 137 7.58 0.49 -1.36
CA SER A 137 8.82 0.19 -2.07
C SER A 137 9.99 0.12 -1.09
N LEU A 138 10.73 -0.99 -1.14
CA LEU A 138 11.87 -1.33 -0.28
C LEU A 138 11.53 -1.38 1.23
N GLY A 139 10.27 -1.51 1.59
CA GLY A 139 9.83 -1.50 2.99
C GLY A 139 8.44 -2.06 3.20
N VAL A 140 8.02 -2.07 4.46
CA VAL A 140 6.66 -2.39 4.91
C VAL A 140 6.25 -1.46 6.05
N GLY A 141 4.96 -1.38 6.34
CA GLY A 141 4.44 -0.59 7.46
C GLY A 141 5.03 -0.98 8.81
N ARG A 142 5.07 -0.02 9.73
CA ARG A 142 5.40 -0.32 11.12
C ARG A 142 4.30 -1.22 11.70
N MET A 143 4.71 -2.19 12.49
CA MET A 143 3.79 -3.13 13.15
C MET A 143 3.31 -2.52 14.47
N PHE A 144 2.20 -1.74 14.42
CA PHE A 144 1.66 -1.09 15.61
C PHE A 144 0.77 -2.01 16.45
N GLU A 145 -0.03 -2.86 15.79
CA GLU A 145 -1.03 -3.69 16.46
C GLU A 145 -0.80 -5.19 16.28
N GLY A 146 -0.17 -5.60 15.18
CA GLY A 146 -0.01 -7.00 14.80
C GLY A 146 1.21 -7.69 15.42
N THR A 147 1.45 -8.91 14.92
CA THR A 147 2.62 -9.73 15.27
C THR A 147 3.33 -10.18 13.99
N PRO A 148 4.64 -10.55 14.05
CA PRO A 148 5.43 -10.88 12.87
C PRO A 148 4.88 -12.00 12.00
N GLY A 149 4.34 -13.07 12.62
CA GLY A 149 3.83 -14.22 11.88
C GLY A 149 2.67 -13.88 10.93
N PRO A 150 1.55 -13.33 11.42
CA PRO A 150 0.44 -12.88 10.58
C PRO A 150 0.84 -11.82 9.56
N MET A 151 1.71 -10.86 9.91
CA MET A 151 2.18 -9.85 8.97
C MET A 151 3.00 -10.47 7.84
N TRP A 152 3.92 -11.39 8.16
CA TRP A 152 4.69 -12.12 7.15
C TRP A 152 3.77 -12.95 6.24
N ALA A 153 2.81 -13.68 6.80
CA ALA A 153 1.84 -14.45 6.01
C ALA A 153 1.03 -13.58 5.05
N GLY A 154 0.62 -12.38 5.47
CA GLY A 154 -0.01 -11.40 4.59
C GLY A 154 0.92 -10.97 3.45
N LEU A 155 2.18 -10.66 3.74
CA LEU A 155 3.18 -10.29 2.74
C LEU A 155 3.51 -11.42 1.77
N GLU A 156 3.53 -12.68 2.21
CA GLU A 156 3.70 -13.85 1.32
C GLU A 156 2.57 -13.94 0.29
N ARG A 157 1.34 -13.63 0.68
CA ARG A 157 0.19 -13.58 -0.25
C ARG A 157 0.36 -12.46 -1.28
N LEU A 158 0.80 -11.27 -0.87
CA LEU A 158 1.10 -10.19 -1.80
C LEU A 158 2.28 -10.54 -2.72
N ARG A 159 3.33 -11.17 -2.17
CA ARG A 159 4.48 -11.66 -2.93
C ARG A 159 4.09 -12.72 -3.98
N ALA A 160 3.02 -13.47 -3.77
CA ALA A 160 2.53 -14.47 -4.72
C ALA A 160 1.82 -13.86 -5.95
N LEU A 161 1.45 -12.57 -5.92
CA LEU A 161 0.83 -11.89 -7.06
C LEU A 161 1.82 -11.80 -8.25
N PRO A 162 1.33 -11.60 -9.49
CA PRO A 162 2.18 -11.50 -10.69
C PRO A 162 3.27 -10.43 -10.57
N ASP A 163 4.43 -10.70 -11.13
CA ASP A 163 5.60 -9.80 -11.05
C ASP A 163 5.36 -8.43 -11.68
N GLU A 164 4.52 -8.35 -12.70
CA GLU A 164 4.14 -7.12 -13.40
C GLU A 164 3.13 -6.26 -12.67
N THR A 165 2.69 -6.67 -11.46
CA THR A 165 1.75 -5.90 -10.65
C THR A 165 2.36 -4.54 -10.27
N LEU A 166 1.62 -3.46 -10.55
CA LEU A 166 1.96 -2.10 -10.12
C LEU A 166 1.42 -1.84 -8.72
N VAL A 167 2.29 -1.46 -7.80
CA VAL A 167 1.95 -1.27 -6.39
C VAL A 167 1.87 0.22 -6.06
N TYR A 168 0.77 0.60 -5.41
CA TYR A 168 0.44 1.95 -4.96
C TYR A 168 0.35 1.95 -3.43
N CYS A 169 1.35 2.51 -2.75
CA CYS A 169 1.45 2.53 -1.29
C CYS A 169 0.97 3.85 -0.68
N GLY A 170 0.80 3.90 0.66
CA GLY A 170 0.23 5.05 1.36
C GLY A 170 1.13 6.30 1.40
N HIS A 171 2.47 6.12 1.46
CA HIS A 171 3.40 7.22 1.74
C HIS A 171 4.67 7.18 0.89
N GLU A 172 5.30 8.36 0.73
CA GLU A 172 6.61 8.51 0.06
C GLU A 172 7.76 8.22 1.05
N TYR A 173 7.90 6.97 1.46
CA TYR A 173 8.94 6.53 2.40
C TYR A 173 10.15 5.87 1.74
N THR A 174 10.18 5.78 0.41
CA THR A 174 11.12 4.95 -0.34
C THR A 174 12.58 5.32 -0.09
N GLU A 175 12.94 6.60 0.01
CA GLU A 175 14.34 6.99 0.32
C GLU A 175 14.76 6.52 1.72
N GLY A 176 13.88 6.64 2.72
CA GLY A 176 14.14 6.16 4.08
C GLY A 176 14.26 4.63 4.13
N ASN A 177 13.42 3.93 3.37
CA ASN A 177 13.46 2.48 3.24
C ASN A 177 14.74 2.02 2.52
N ALA A 178 15.12 2.71 1.44
CA ALA A 178 16.34 2.42 0.69
C ALA A 178 17.60 2.50 1.54
N ARG A 179 17.72 3.52 2.42
CA ARG A 179 18.86 3.63 3.34
C ARG A 179 18.95 2.42 4.28
N PHE A 180 17.82 2.02 4.86
CA PHE A 180 17.78 0.84 5.72
C PHE A 180 18.08 -0.45 4.93
N ALA A 181 17.44 -0.65 3.78
CA ALA A 181 17.64 -1.84 2.96
C ALA A 181 19.12 -2.02 2.59
N LEU A 182 19.81 -0.94 2.17
CA LEU A 182 21.25 -0.99 1.91
C LEU A 182 22.10 -1.30 3.14
N SER A 183 21.66 -0.96 4.35
CA SER A 183 22.40 -1.28 5.56
C SER A 183 22.39 -2.77 5.91
N VAL A 184 21.39 -3.51 5.43
CA VAL A 184 21.21 -4.94 5.74
C VAL A 184 21.47 -5.87 4.55
N ASP A 185 21.46 -5.36 3.31
CA ASP A 185 21.66 -6.14 2.07
C ASP A 185 22.45 -5.35 1.01
N PRO A 186 23.65 -4.82 1.35
CA PRO A 186 24.40 -3.89 0.49
C PRO A 186 24.86 -4.51 -0.83
N GLU A 187 25.07 -5.82 -0.88
CA GLU A 187 25.60 -6.54 -2.05
C GLU A 187 24.52 -6.95 -3.05
N ASN A 188 23.24 -6.68 -2.76
CA ASN A 188 22.14 -7.05 -3.63
C ASN A 188 22.07 -6.12 -4.86
N PRO A 189 22.32 -6.62 -6.08
CA PRO A 189 22.35 -5.78 -7.27
C PRO A 189 20.98 -5.22 -7.65
N ALA A 190 19.88 -5.93 -7.35
CA ALA A 190 18.53 -5.44 -7.60
C ALA A 190 18.20 -4.26 -6.67
N LEU A 191 18.61 -4.35 -5.40
CA LEU A 191 18.47 -3.25 -4.44
C LEU A 191 19.30 -2.02 -4.87
N GLN A 192 20.57 -2.23 -5.26
CA GLN A 192 21.44 -1.14 -5.72
C GLN A 192 20.84 -0.41 -6.94
N ALA A 193 20.31 -1.16 -7.90
CA ALA A 193 19.64 -0.61 -9.10
C ALA A 193 18.40 0.21 -8.71
N ARG A 194 17.53 -0.33 -7.85
CA ARG A 194 16.32 0.38 -7.39
C ARG A 194 16.68 1.65 -6.61
N VAL A 195 17.70 1.61 -5.75
CA VAL A 195 18.17 2.79 -5.01
C VAL A 195 18.68 3.89 -5.95
N ALA A 196 19.39 3.52 -7.02
CA ALA A 196 19.86 4.50 -8.03
C ALA A 196 18.67 5.16 -8.75
N GLU A 197 17.66 4.39 -9.12
CA GLU A 197 16.42 4.90 -9.72
C GLU A 197 15.66 5.83 -8.76
N VAL A 198 15.46 5.42 -7.50
CA VAL A 198 14.80 6.23 -6.47
C VAL A 198 15.50 7.59 -6.31
N LYS A 199 16.83 7.59 -6.22
CA LYS A 199 17.60 8.85 -6.17
C LYS A 199 17.35 9.74 -7.38
N ALA A 200 17.32 9.17 -8.59
CA ALA A 200 17.06 9.92 -9.81
C ALA A 200 15.65 10.52 -9.83
N LEU A 201 14.64 9.75 -9.44
CA LEU A 201 13.25 10.20 -9.34
C LEU A 201 13.12 11.35 -8.33
N ARG A 202 13.67 11.18 -7.11
CA ARG A 202 13.58 12.19 -6.05
C ARG A 202 14.32 13.47 -6.39
N LEU A 203 15.51 13.39 -7.02
CA LEU A 203 16.24 14.56 -7.54
C LEU A 203 15.43 15.31 -8.61
N ALA A 204 14.62 14.60 -9.40
CA ALA A 204 13.71 15.19 -10.38
C ALA A 204 12.38 15.68 -9.79
N GLY A 205 12.18 15.59 -8.45
CA GLY A 205 10.93 15.96 -7.78
C GLY A 205 9.77 15.01 -8.09
N LYS A 206 10.05 13.79 -8.57
CA LYS A 206 9.04 12.80 -8.93
C LYS A 206 8.77 11.83 -7.78
N ALA A 207 7.53 11.32 -7.71
CA ALA A 207 7.16 10.23 -6.84
C ALA A 207 7.91 8.93 -7.22
N THR A 208 8.10 8.04 -6.24
CA THR A 208 8.75 6.74 -6.46
C THR A 208 7.75 5.62 -6.74
N ILE A 209 6.47 5.97 -6.84
CA ILE A 209 5.34 5.08 -7.09
C ILE A 209 4.66 5.42 -8.44
N PRO A 210 3.89 4.48 -9.04
CA PRO A 210 3.85 3.08 -8.64
C PRO A 210 5.21 2.40 -8.83
N PHE A 211 5.43 1.33 -8.08
CA PHE A 211 6.59 0.46 -8.30
C PHE A 211 6.15 -0.92 -8.77
N VAL A 212 7.06 -1.63 -9.44
CA VAL A 212 6.79 -2.98 -9.96
C VAL A 212 7.05 -4.01 -8.87
N LEU A 213 6.05 -4.82 -8.53
CA LEU A 213 6.15 -5.83 -7.46
C LEU A 213 7.32 -6.79 -7.67
N GLY A 214 7.53 -7.27 -8.89
CA GLY A 214 8.62 -8.19 -9.21
C GLY A 214 10.01 -7.60 -8.97
N GLU A 215 10.19 -6.30 -9.12
CA GLU A 215 11.45 -5.62 -8.78
C GLU A 215 11.63 -5.57 -7.25
N ASP A 216 10.57 -5.24 -6.54
CA ASP A 216 10.60 -5.16 -5.08
C ASP A 216 10.77 -6.54 -4.42
N LYS A 217 10.20 -7.62 -4.99
CA LYS A 217 10.46 -9.01 -4.55
C LYS A 217 11.96 -9.36 -4.54
N ARG A 218 12.74 -8.77 -5.45
CA ARG A 218 14.20 -9.00 -5.52
C ARG A 218 15.01 -8.04 -4.65
N ALA A 219 14.46 -6.87 -4.33
CA ALA A 219 15.18 -5.77 -3.68
C ALA A 219 14.76 -5.52 -2.23
N ASN A 220 13.48 -5.70 -1.89
CA ASN A 220 12.92 -5.37 -0.59
C ASN A 220 13.28 -6.43 0.47
N PRO A 221 14.06 -6.10 1.50
CA PRO A 221 14.46 -7.09 2.51
C PRO A 221 13.28 -7.70 3.26
N PHE A 222 12.16 -7.00 3.37
CA PHE A 222 10.96 -7.50 4.03
C PHE A 222 10.20 -8.53 3.20
N LEU A 223 10.31 -8.50 1.89
CA LEU A 223 9.76 -9.55 1.00
C LEU A 223 10.72 -10.74 0.83
N ARG A 224 11.92 -10.65 1.39
CA ARG A 224 13.00 -11.64 1.28
C ARG A 224 13.45 -12.19 2.63
N ALA A 225 12.56 -12.21 3.63
CA ALA A 225 12.89 -12.75 4.95
C ALA A 225 13.23 -14.25 4.94
N ASP A 226 12.90 -14.96 3.87
CA ASP A 226 13.31 -16.35 3.59
C ASP A 226 14.68 -16.46 2.90
N ALA A 227 15.36 -15.34 2.60
CA ALA A 227 16.67 -15.35 1.95
C ALA A 227 17.80 -15.65 2.96
N PRO A 228 18.67 -16.66 2.68
CA PRO A 228 19.73 -17.05 3.61
C PRO A 228 20.71 -15.93 3.98
N GLU A 229 20.97 -15.01 3.07
CA GLU A 229 21.86 -13.87 3.30
C GLU A 229 21.29 -12.91 4.35
N LEU A 230 19.97 -12.66 4.34
CA LEU A 230 19.31 -11.83 5.35
C LEU A 230 19.27 -12.55 6.70
N ALA A 231 18.95 -13.85 6.74
CA ALA A 231 19.00 -14.63 7.95
C ALA A 231 20.40 -14.56 8.60
N ARG A 232 21.48 -14.73 7.81
CA ARG A 232 22.87 -14.58 8.29
C ARG A 232 23.17 -13.19 8.81
N HIS A 233 22.75 -12.14 8.09
CA HIS A 233 22.99 -10.75 8.53
C HIS A 233 22.45 -10.49 9.94
N PHE A 234 21.27 -11.04 10.25
CA PHE A 234 20.62 -10.88 11.56
C PHE A 234 20.98 -11.98 12.58
N GLY A 235 21.89 -12.92 12.26
CA GLY A 235 22.25 -14.04 13.13
C GLY A 235 21.09 -15.02 13.34
N MET A 236 20.22 -15.17 12.33
CA MET A 236 18.99 -15.96 12.37
C MET A 236 19.08 -17.20 11.45
N ASP A 237 20.29 -17.72 11.20
CA ASP A 237 20.47 -18.90 10.35
C ASP A 237 19.62 -20.09 10.82
N GLY A 238 18.87 -20.67 9.89
CA GLY A 238 17.99 -21.81 10.16
C GLY A 238 16.72 -21.49 10.93
N LYS A 239 16.41 -20.21 11.14
CA LYS A 239 15.15 -19.76 11.73
C LYS A 239 14.04 -19.67 10.70
N GLU A 240 12.79 -19.71 11.17
CA GLU A 240 11.63 -19.51 10.31
C GLU A 240 11.61 -18.09 9.70
N PRO A 241 11.14 -17.93 8.46
CA PRO A 241 11.09 -16.63 7.79
C PRO A 241 10.38 -15.54 8.60
N SER A 242 9.34 -15.86 9.34
CA SER A 242 8.63 -14.91 10.20
C SER A 242 9.49 -14.40 11.38
N GLU A 243 10.44 -15.21 11.89
CA GLU A 243 11.39 -14.78 12.91
C GLU A 243 12.46 -13.84 12.29
N VAL A 244 12.93 -14.17 11.09
CA VAL A 244 13.85 -13.29 10.32
C VAL A 244 13.17 -11.97 9.98
N PHE A 245 11.91 -12.00 9.51
CA PHE A 245 11.09 -10.81 9.28
C PHE A 245 10.99 -9.94 10.55
N ALA A 246 10.75 -10.55 11.71
CA ALA A 246 10.71 -9.85 13.00
C ALA A 246 12.04 -9.13 13.30
N ALA A 247 13.17 -9.79 13.03
CA ALA A 247 14.50 -9.20 13.22
C ALA A 247 14.74 -8.03 12.26
N ILE A 248 14.35 -8.15 10.98
CA ILE A 248 14.43 -7.07 9.99
C ILE A 248 13.57 -5.88 10.45
N ARG A 249 12.30 -6.11 10.84
CA ARG A 249 11.39 -5.04 11.30
C ARG A 249 11.94 -4.32 12.53
N LYS A 250 12.42 -5.07 13.53
CA LYS A 250 13.06 -4.50 14.71
C LYS A 250 14.32 -3.69 14.34
N GLY A 251 15.12 -4.18 13.38
CA GLY A 251 16.26 -3.45 12.85
C GLY A 251 15.85 -2.10 12.27
N LYS A 252 14.78 -2.08 11.46
CA LYS A 252 14.25 -0.84 10.86
C LYS A 252 13.65 0.11 11.90
N ASP A 253 13.02 -0.41 12.96
CA ASP A 253 12.42 0.43 14.01
C ASP A 253 13.47 1.15 14.87
N ASN A 254 14.72 0.65 14.87
CA ASN A 254 15.85 1.23 15.60
C ASN A 254 16.84 1.99 14.70
N PHE A 255 16.58 2.04 13.39
CA PHE A 255 17.41 2.72 12.38
C PHE A 255 17.02 4.20 12.21
#